data_79f3797330ab96126c280eb402fd8efa
#
_entry.id   79f3797330ab96126c280eb402fd8efa
#
_cell.length_a   1.000
_cell.length_b   1.000
_cell.length_c   1.000
_cell.angle_alpha   90.00
_cell.angle_beta   90.00
_cell.angle_gamma   90.00
#
_symmetry.space_group_name_H-M   'P 1'
#
loop_
_entity.id
_entity.type
_entity.pdbx_description
1 polymer ?
#
loop_
_entity_poly.entity_id
_entity_poly.type
_entity_poly.pdbx_seq_one_letter_code
_entity_poly.pdbx_strand_id
1 'polypeptide(L)'
;VPQPEPVQATAPAVGLLSPDDPSEDIGAVTTTGRVRERERRGWPRGYQPPDEARAVLKAACRTNVVRTTLTAVGDLSALIVLSLAGAAAHRVLPGVAAWAVSLLVVLVIGRFGRAQECLVHEASHRNWQRNGKLNDALANVLAGYPTASQVGGYRRQHVIHHAHLGSPEDPDIQRYEEFKLEELTGLRRWDLVKAIGRRLPRYNWGWYTTIGTNPVTMALSGAWFLVVFGIVGLAAGAGFALAAWAHWLVGYALVLPVIRMIGEAEEHRYLAGDTVFNATISNVGWAQRWVIHPHGDGLHTLHHLWSSVPHHQLPRMHEALAEMDPDTYAAAIYWRRRVLEDVRQGL
;
A
#
# COMPACT_ATOMS: atom_id res chain seq x y z
N VAL A 1 46.36 8.61 27.08
CA VAL A 1 45.67 7.88 26.04
C VAL A 1 44.57 8.83 25.50
N PRO A 2 44.66 9.32 24.28
CA PRO A 2 43.65 10.22 23.73
C PRO A 2 42.40 9.44 23.31
N GLN A 3 41.23 10.01 23.60
CA GLN A 3 39.93 9.51 23.17
C GLN A 3 39.71 9.78 21.67
N PRO A 4 39.02 8.92 20.93
CA PRO A 4 38.70 9.17 19.53
C PRO A 4 37.50 10.14 19.40
N GLU A 5 37.64 11.11 18.48
CA GLU A 5 36.59 12.03 18.08
C GLU A 5 35.38 11.31 17.39
N PRO A 6 34.16 11.85 17.52
CA PRO A 6 33.00 11.27 16.87
C PRO A 6 33.00 11.57 15.38
N VAL A 7 32.90 10.52 14.57
CA VAL A 7 32.70 10.58 13.12
C VAL A 7 31.30 11.13 12.83
N GLN A 8 31.23 12.32 12.28
CA GLN A 8 29.99 12.87 11.71
C GLN A 8 29.64 12.12 10.42
N ALA A 9 28.57 11.36 10.46
CA ALA A 9 27.97 10.77 9.28
C ALA A 9 27.20 11.85 8.50
N THR A 10 27.82 12.36 7.43
CA THR A 10 27.12 13.19 6.44
C THR A 10 26.31 12.29 5.52
N ALA A 11 24.99 12.42 5.60
CA ALA A 11 24.10 11.82 4.62
C ALA A 11 24.36 12.39 3.22
N PRO A 12 24.40 11.59 2.15
CA PRO A 12 24.56 12.11 0.80
C PRO A 12 23.29 12.85 0.38
N ALA A 13 23.50 14.09 -0.08
CA ALA A 13 22.46 14.88 -0.72
C ALA A 13 22.01 14.18 -2.02
N VAL A 14 20.74 13.84 -2.09
CA VAL A 14 20.11 13.32 -3.31
C VAL A 14 19.99 14.46 -4.31
N GLY A 15 20.83 14.46 -5.33
CA GLY A 15 20.78 15.40 -6.44
C GLY A 15 19.47 15.22 -7.22
N LEU A 16 18.78 16.35 -7.43
CA LEU A 16 17.63 16.48 -8.31
C LEU A 16 18.07 16.18 -9.76
N LEU A 17 17.65 15.07 -10.31
CA LEU A 17 17.76 14.79 -11.74
C LEU A 17 16.67 15.56 -12.48
N SER A 18 17.10 16.36 -13.45
CA SER A 18 16.29 17.09 -14.41
C SER A 18 15.59 16.10 -15.36
N PRO A 19 14.31 16.30 -15.74
CA PRO A 19 13.66 15.49 -16.76
C PRO A 19 13.96 16.13 -18.13
N ASP A 20 14.75 15.49 -18.95
CA ASP A 20 14.88 15.68 -20.41
C ASP A 20 16.33 15.45 -20.87
N ASP A 21 16.63 14.21 -21.29
CA ASP A 21 17.47 13.92 -22.44
C ASP A 21 17.34 12.46 -22.89
N PRO A 22 16.76 12.19 -24.07
CA PRO A 22 16.71 10.86 -24.65
C PRO A 22 17.68 10.73 -25.82
N SER A 23 18.99 10.71 -25.55
CA SER A 23 19.97 10.25 -26.55
C SER A 23 21.34 10.01 -25.92
N GLU A 24 21.61 8.79 -25.49
CA GLU A 24 22.99 8.29 -25.45
C GLU A 24 23.10 6.84 -25.96
N ASP A 25 23.98 6.72 -26.85
CA ASP A 25 24.42 5.68 -27.75
C ASP A 25 24.72 4.32 -27.08
N ILE A 26 24.24 3.22 -27.69
CA ILE A 26 24.47 1.84 -27.19
C ILE A 26 25.85 1.38 -27.67
N GLY A 27 26.87 1.71 -26.90
CA GLY A 27 28.24 1.19 -27.07
C GLY A 27 28.43 -0.18 -26.38
N ALA A 28 29.24 -1.05 -26.96
CA ALA A 28 29.53 -2.43 -26.63
C ALA A 28 29.69 -2.73 -25.11
N VAL A 29 28.77 -3.53 -24.55
CA VAL A 29 28.77 -3.94 -23.14
C VAL A 29 29.68 -5.14 -22.94
N THR A 30 30.78 -4.98 -22.19
CA THR A 30 31.65 -6.07 -21.74
C THR A 30 30.92 -6.98 -20.74
N THR A 31 31.33 -8.24 -20.61
CA THR A 31 30.72 -9.26 -19.73
C THR A 31 30.61 -8.79 -18.28
N THR A 32 31.58 -8.01 -17.79
CA THR A 32 31.61 -7.41 -16.44
C THR A 32 30.57 -6.28 -16.29
N GLY A 33 30.28 -5.55 -17.35
CA GLY A 33 29.23 -4.51 -17.35
C GLY A 33 27.83 -5.13 -17.28
N ARG A 34 27.61 -6.29 -17.93
CA ARG A 34 26.32 -7.02 -17.85
C ARG A 34 26.05 -7.61 -16.47
N VAL A 35 27.05 -8.07 -15.74
CA VAL A 35 26.88 -8.57 -14.36
C VAL A 35 26.53 -7.43 -13.42
N ARG A 36 27.26 -6.29 -13.49
CA ARG A 36 26.95 -5.10 -12.67
C ARG A 36 25.59 -4.44 -13.02
N GLU A 37 25.18 -4.49 -14.29
CA GLU A 37 23.88 -4.00 -14.73
C GLU A 37 22.74 -4.92 -14.26
N ARG A 38 22.98 -6.23 -14.19
CA ARG A 38 22.03 -7.22 -13.67
C ARG A 38 21.86 -7.11 -12.14
N GLU A 39 22.92 -6.75 -11.42
CA GLU A 39 22.89 -6.49 -9.98
C GLU A 39 22.12 -5.20 -9.62
N ARG A 40 22.01 -4.25 -10.55
CA ARG A 40 21.26 -2.98 -10.36
C ARG A 40 19.82 -3.04 -10.80
N ARG A 41 19.43 -4.04 -11.61
CA ARG A 41 18.04 -4.22 -12.04
C ARG A 41 17.31 -5.12 -11.05
N GLY A 42 16.08 -4.75 -10.71
CA GLY A 42 15.19 -5.62 -9.95
C GLY A 42 14.98 -6.97 -10.62
N TRP A 43 14.44 -7.91 -9.88
CA TRP A 43 14.22 -9.27 -10.37
C TRP A 43 13.30 -9.29 -11.60
N PRO A 44 13.66 -10.04 -12.65
CA PRO A 44 12.85 -10.15 -13.84
C PRO A 44 11.48 -10.78 -13.53
N ARG A 45 10.51 -10.55 -14.39
CA ARG A 45 9.19 -11.17 -14.24
C ARG A 45 9.26 -12.69 -14.15
N GLY A 46 10.18 -13.31 -14.90
CA GLY A 46 10.37 -14.77 -14.91
C GLY A 46 9.21 -15.54 -15.53
N TYR A 47 8.27 -14.82 -16.20
CA TYR A 47 7.05 -15.40 -16.74
C TYR A 47 6.61 -14.73 -18.04
N GLN A 48 6.20 -15.56 -19.00
CA GLN A 48 5.53 -15.12 -20.22
C GLN A 48 4.21 -15.89 -20.35
N PRO A 49 3.07 -15.20 -20.36
CA PRO A 49 1.78 -15.87 -20.46
C PRO A 49 1.59 -16.53 -21.84
N PRO A 50 0.82 -17.61 -21.93
CA PRO A 50 0.40 -18.20 -23.21
C PRO A 50 -0.32 -17.17 -24.08
N ASP A 51 -0.31 -17.37 -25.40
CA ASP A 51 -0.88 -16.39 -26.34
C ASP A 51 -2.37 -16.12 -26.08
N GLU A 52 -3.12 -17.12 -25.69
CA GLU A 52 -4.53 -16.99 -25.30
C GLU A 52 -4.70 -16.05 -24.09
N ALA A 53 -3.85 -16.18 -23.08
CA ALA A 53 -3.89 -15.33 -21.91
C ALA A 53 -3.46 -13.88 -22.20
N ARG A 54 -2.62 -13.64 -23.21
CA ARG A 54 -2.19 -12.27 -23.60
C ARG A 54 -3.36 -11.41 -24.06
N ALA A 55 -4.30 -11.96 -24.82
CA ALA A 55 -5.50 -11.24 -25.26
C ALA A 55 -6.39 -10.84 -24.07
N VAL A 56 -6.58 -11.76 -23.13
CA VAL A 56 -7.36 -11.53 -21.89
C VAL A 56 -6.68 -10.49 -21.01
N LEU A 57 -5.36 -10.59 -20.81
CA LEU A 57 -4.55 -9.59 -20.08
C LEU A 57 -4.66 -8.20 -20.68
N LYS A 58 -4.52 -8.08 -22.00
CA LYS A 58 -4.67 -6.80 -22.69
C LYS A 58 -6.07 -6.18 -22.50
N ALA A 59 -7.10 -7.01 -22.50
CA ALA A 59 -8.47 -6.56 -22.21
C ALA A 59 -8.63 -6.16 -20.74
N ALA A 60 -8.03 -6.91 -19.80
CA ALA A 60 -8.07 -6.63 -18.37
C ALA A 60 -7.37 -5.32 -17.99
N CYS A 61 -6.37 -4.84 -18.75
CA CYS A 61 -5.68 -3.57 -18.49
C CYS A 61 -6.54 -2.32 -18.76
N ARG A 62 -7.82 -2.45 -19.15
CA ARG A 62 -8.70 -1.29 -19.37
C ARG A 62 -9.14 -0.69 -18.05
N THR A 63 -8.88 0.61 -17.90
CA THR A 63 -9.34 1.38 -16.73
C THR A 63 -10.86 1.58 -16.79
N ASN A 64 -11.48 1.60 -15.64
CA ASN A 64 -12.89 1.97 -15.49
C ASN A 64 -13.02 3.07 -14.43
N VAL A 65 -12.94 4.33 -14.90
CA VAL A 65 -12.98 5.51 -14.03
C VAL A 65 -14.23 5.57 -13.16
N VAL A 66 -15.38 5.19 -13.71
CA VAL A 66 -16.66 5.22 -12.96
C VAL A 66 -16.61 4.22 -11.81
N ARG A 67 -16.22 2.98 -12.09
CA ARG A 67 -16.16 1.92 -11.07
C ARG A 67 -15.17 2.28 -9.96
N THR A 68 -13.95 2.70 -10.32
CA THR A 68 -12.93 3.06 -9.32
C THR A 68 -13.36 4.28 -8.50
N THR A 69 -13.98 5.29 -9.14
CA THR A 69 -14.51 6.46 -8.43
C THR A 69 -15.64 6.08 -7.47
N LEU A 70 -16.58 5.22 -7.88
CA LEU A 70 -17.65 4.76 -7.00
C LEU A 70 -17.11 3.94 -5.82
N THR A 71 -16.08 3.11 -6.05
CA THR A 71 -15.39 2.40 -4.96
C THR A 71 -14.80 3.39 -3.95
N ALA A 72 -14.05 4.39 -4.42
CA ALA A 72 -13.44 5.39 -3.54
C ALA A 72 -14.47 6.25 -2.80
N VAL A 73 -15.53 6.68 -3.47
CA VAL A 73 -16.64 7.41 -2.84
C VAL A 73 -17.33 6.53 -1.79
N GLY A 74 -17.51 5.25 -2.05
CA GLY A 74 -18.08 4.31 -1.08
C GLY A 74 -17.22 4.20 0.19
N ASP A 75 -15.90 3.98 0.03
CA ASP A 75 -14.99 3.91 1.17
C ASP A 75 -14.91 5.23 1.94
N LEU A 76 -14.83 6.36 1.23
CA LEU A 76 -14.81 7.69 1.84
C LEU A 76 -16.12 8.00 2.59
N SER A 77 -17.25 7.65 1.99
CA SER A 77 -18.55 7.79 2.64
C SER A 77 -18.65 6.96 3.91
N ALA A 78 -18.14 5.72 3.87
CA ALA A 78 -18.06 4.86 5.05
C ALA A 78 -17.22 5.49 6.16
N LEU A 79 -16.05 6.05 5.85
CA LEU A 79 -15.21 6.76 6.81
C LEU A 79 -15.93 7.93 7.46
N ILE A 80 -16.61 8.77 6.66
CA ILE A 80 -17.39 9.92 7.17
C ILE A 80 -18.54 9.43 8.04
N VAL A 81 -19.36 8.50 7.55
CA VAL A 81 -20.53 7.97 8.27
C VAL A 81 -20.14 7.32 9.59
N LEU A 82 -19.08 6.50 9.58
CA LEU A 82 -18.55 5.87 10.80
C LEU A 82 -18.09 6.91 11.82
N SER A 83 -17.36 7.94 11.37
CA SER A 83 -16.91 9.02 12.26
C SER A 83 -18.08 9.77 12.89
N LEU A 84 -19.11 10.06 12.10
CA LEU A 84 -20.34 10.69 12.59
C LEU A 84 -21.13 9.76 13.54
N ALA A 85 -21.20 8.46 13.23
CA ALA A 85 -21.87 7.46 14.08
C ALA A 85 -21.16 7.30 15.44
N GLY A 86 -19.81 7.30 15.46
CA GLY A 86 -19.05 7.30 16.70
C GLY A 86 -19.34 8.51 17.57
N ALA A 87 -19.34 9.71 16.99
CA ALA A 87 -19.69 10.94 17.70
C ALA A 87 -21.16 10.95 18.18
N ALA A 88 -22.08 10.46 17.34
CA ALA A 88 -23.52 10.39 17.68
C ALA A 88 -23.78 9.39 18.82
N ALA A 89 -23.06 8.29 18.90
CA ALA A 89 -23.20 7.30 19.97
C ALA A 89 -23.10 7.94 21.36
N HIS A 90 -22.19 8.89 21.55
CA HIS A 90 -22.02 9.60 22.82
C HIS A 90 -23.16 10.57 23.16
N ARG A 91 -24.05 10.88 22.20
CA ARG A 91 -25.24 11.72 22.43
C ARG A 91 -26.46 10.90 22.81
N VAL A 92 -26.53 9.62 22.38
CA VAL A 92 -27.77 8.82 22.46
C VAL A 92 -27.64 7.55 23.29
N LEU A 93 -26.43 7.09 23.58
CA LEU A 93 -26.20 5.84 24.29
C LEU A 93 -25.61 6.08 25.71
N PRO A 94 -25.87 5.17 26.68
CA PRO A 94 -25.17 5.16 27.95
C PRO A 94 -23.65 5.04 27.77
N GLY A 95 -22.87 5.60 28.71
CA GLY A 95 -21.42 5.74 28.59
C GLY A 95 -20.67 4.46 28.15
N VAL A 96 -20.94 3.29 28.76
CA VAL A 96 -20.27 2.02 28.37
C VAL A 96 -20.63 1.60 26.93
N ALA A 97 -21.90 1.72 26.55
CA ALA A 97 -22.34 1.37 25.19
C ALA A 97 -21.75 2.34 24.15
N ALA A 98 -21.69 3.64 24.45
CA ALA A 98 -21.07 4.63 23.58
C ALA A 98 -19.59 4.32 23.35
N TRP A 99 -18.83 3.96 24.38
CA TRP A 99 -17.43 3.58 24.25
C TRP A 99 -17.24 2.27 23.48
N ALA A 100 -18.13 1.28 23.64
CA ALA A 100 -18.09 0.05 22.85
C ALA A 100 -18.33 0.33 21.36
N VAL A 101 -19.28 1.21 21.02
CA VAL A 101 -19.50 1.65 19.65
C VAL A 101 -18.29 2.42 19.12
N SER A 102 -17.69 3.33 19.91
CA SER A 102 -16.49 4.06 19.52
C SER A 102 -15.33 3.12 19.20
N LEU A 103 -15.10 2.11 20.01
CA LEU A 103 -14.05 1.11 19.76
C LEU A 103 -14.29 0.38 18.42
N LEU A 104 -15.51 -0.10 18.19
CA LEU A 104 -15.85 -0.77 16.94
C LEU A 104 -15.68 0.16 15.74
N VAL A 105 -16.18 1.39 15.84
CA VAL A 105 -16.06 2.41 14.79
C VAL A 105 -14.60 2.69 14.45
N VAL A 106 -13.74 2.88 15.44
CA VAL A 106 -12.31 3.14 15.26
C VAL A 106 -11.60 1.98 14.55
N LEU A 107 -11.92 0.73 14.92
CA LEU A 107 -11.39 -0.46 14.25
C LEU A 107 -11.79 -0.49 12.77
N VAL A 108 -13.07 -0.21 12.46
CA VAL A 108 -13.57 -0.21 11.10
C VAL A 108 -13.03 0.98 10.29
N ILE A 109 -12.84 2.15 10.91
CA ILE A 109 -12.17 3.31 10.28
C ILE A 109 -10.75 2.94 9.85
N GLY A 110 -9.97 2.25 10.68
CA GLY A 110 -8.62 1.80 10.30
C GLY A 110 -8.64 0.91 9.05
N ARG A 111 -9.61 0.00 8.95
CA ARG A 111 -9.80 -0.84 7.76
C ARG A 111 -10.12 -0.02 6.51
N PHE A 112 -11.02 0.97 6.60
CA PHE A 112 -11.34 1.82 5.46
C PHE A 112 -10.19 2.78 5.12
N GLY A 113 -9.39 3.21 6.11
CA GLY A 113 -8.14 3.91 5.88
C GLY A 113 -7.17 3.08 5.00
N ARG A 114 -7.01 1.77 5.30
CA ARG A 114 -6.22 0.87 4.45
C ARG A 114 -6.80 0.74 3.03
N ALA A 115 -8.13 0.70 2.89
CA ALA A 115 -8.77 0.68 1.58
C ALA A 115 -8.42 1.92 0.74
N GLN A 116 -8.39 3.09 1.37
CA GLN A 116 -7.96 4.32 0.70
C GLN A 116 -6.48 4.28 0.28
N GLU A 117 -5.59 3.72 1.11
CA GLU A 117 -4.19 3.54 0.74
C GLU A 117 -4.01 2.62 -0.47
N CYS A 118 -4.77 1.51 -0.54
CA CYS A 118 -4.79 0.64 -1.72
C CYS A 118 -5.26 1.37 -2.98
N LEU A 119 -6.17 2.35 -2.87
CA LEU A 119 -6.58 3.17 -4.00
C LEU A 119 -5.53 4.22 -4.40
N VAL A 120 -4.74 4.74 -3.47
CA VAL A 120 -3.56 5.57 -3.78
C VAL A 120 -2.50 4.75 -4.51
N HIS A 121 -2.25 3.52 -4.04
CA HIS A 121 -1.38 2.55 -4.70
C HIS A 121 -1.85 2.29 -6.14
N GLU A 122 -3.11 1.96 -6.35
CA GLU A 122 -3.74 1.76 -7.65
C GLU A 122 -3.56 2.96 -8.59
N ALA A 123 -3.77 4.18 -8.08
CA ALA A 123 -3.59 5.41 -8.83
C ALA A 123 -2.12 5.68 -9.18
N SER A 124 -1.16 5.13 -8.43
CA SER A 124 0.26 5.26 -8.74
C SER A 124 0.60 4.62 -10.09
N HIS A 125 -0.12 3.58 -10.50
CA HIS A 125 -0.02 2.89 -11.79
C HIS A 125 -0.92 3.49 -12.87
N ARG A 126 -1.61 4.61 -12.61
CA ARG A 126 -2.60 5.23 -13.52
C ARG A 126 -3.76 4.29 -13.88
N ASN A 127 -4.13 3.44 -12.98
CA ASN A 127 -5.21 2.47 -13.15
C ASN A 127 -6.60 3.05 -12.86
N TRP A 128 -6.68 4.20 -12.22
CA TRP A 128 -7.94 4.93 -12.06
C TRP A 128 -8.39 5.56 -13.39
N GLN A 129 -7.45 6.27 -14.05
CA GLN A 129 -7.65 6.92 -15.33
C GLN A 129 -6.31 7.07 -16.07
N ARG A 130 -6.29 6.83 -17.41
CA ARG A 130 -5.06 6.93 -18.20
C ARG A 130 -4.56 8.38 -18.35
N ASN A 131 -5.45 9.37 -18.31
CA ASN A 131 -5.03 10.76 -18.20
C ASN A 131 -4.42 10.98 -16.80
N GLY A 132 -3.10 11.17 -16.74
CA GLY A 132 -2.37 11.25 -15.46
C GLY A 132 -2.82 12.39 -14.56
N LYS A 133 -3.19 13.57 -15.13
CA LYS A 133 -3.67 14.71 -14.33
C LYS A 133 -5.01 14.41 -13.68
N LEU A 134 -5.95 13.82 -14.43
CA LEU A 134 -7.27 13.46 -13.92
C LEU A 134 -7.16 12.30 -12.92
N ASN A 135 -6.32 11.30 -13.20
CA ASN A 135 -6.01 10.21 -12.29
C ASN A 135 -5.57 10.73 -10.92
N ASP A 136 -4.56 11.62 -10.93
CA ASP A 136 -3.97 12.13 -9.69
C ASP A 136 -4.93 13.06 -8.94
N ALA A 137 -5.70 13.88 -9.67
CA ALA A 137 -6.69 14.76 -9.04
C ALA A 137 -7.80 13.98 -8.33
N LEU A 138 -8.42 13.00 -9.01
CA LEU A 138 -9.47 12.17 -8.43
C LEU A 138 -8.95 11.37 -7.23
N ALA A 139 -7.82 10.70 -7.40
CA ALA A 139 -7.26 9.87 -6.35
C ALA A 139 -6.77 10.68 -5.14
N ASN A 140 -6.17 11.84 -5.35
CA ASN A 140 -5.75 12.70 -4.24
C ASN A 140 -6.95 13.19 -3.40
N VAL A 141 -8.02 13.64 -4.07
CA VAL A 141 -9.20 14.17 -3.37
C VAL A 141 -9.99 13.07 -2.65
N LEU A 142 -10.14 11.92 -3.29
CA LEU A 142 -11.02 10.84 -2.79
C LEU A 142 -10.29 9.83 -1.90
N ALA A 143 -8.96 9.72 -1.98
CA ALA A 143 -8.21 8.72 -1.24
C ALA A 143 -6.92 9.27 -0.59
N GLY A 144 -6.16 10.09 -1.29
CA GLY A 144 -4.86 10.58 -0.83
C GLY A 144 -4.97 11.54 0.36
N TYR A 145 -5.65 12.68 0.20
CA TYR A 145 -5.79 13.67 1.29
C TYR A 145 -6.49 13.13 2.53
N PRO A 146 -7.53 12.28 2.41
CA PRO A 146 -8.10 11.57 3.56
C PRO A 146 -7.12 10.76 4.39
N THR A 147 -6.03 10.28 3.79
CA THR A 147 -4.99 9.48 4.44
C THR A 147 -3.65 10.21 4.59
N ALA A 148 -3.67 11.55 4.48
CA ALA A 148 -2.47 12.41 4.53
C ALA A 148 -1.37 11.95 3.53
N SER A 149 -1.79 11.48 2.35
CA SER A 149 -0.95 10.96 1.28
C SER A 149 -1.17 11.73 -0.03
N GLN A 150 -0.29 11.53 -1.00
CA GLN A 150 -0.39 12.10 -2.33
C GLN A 150 0.15 11.12 -3.36
N VAL A 151 -0.65 10.87 -4.42
CA VAL A 151 -0.32 9.91 -5.48
C VAL A 151 1.06 10.14 -6.09
N GLY A 152 1.41 11.39 -6.41
CA GLY A 152 2.70 11.71 -7.03
C GLY A 152 3.90 11.41 -6.11
N GLY A 153 3.75 11.66 -4.81
CA GLY A 153 4.75 11.32 -3.80
C GLY A 153 4.94 9.81 -3.67
N TYR A 154 3.84 9.09 -3.51
CA TYR A 154 3.82 7.64 -3.40
C TYR A 154 4.38 6.98 -4.68
N ARG A 155 3.93 7.40 -5.86
CA ARG A 155 4.38 6.88 -7.16
C ARG A 155 5.89 6.91 -7.32
N ARG A 156 6.57 7.97 -6.89
CA ARG A 156 8.03 8.08 -7.04
C ARG A 156 8.77 6.92 -6.34
N GLN A 157 8.38 6.58 -5.13
CA GLN A 157 8.98 5.47 -4.38
C GLN A 157 8.55 4.12 -4.96
N HIS A 158 7.26 3.98 -5.28
CA HIS A 158 6.68 2.74 -5.76
C HIS A 158 7.17 2.31 -7.15
N VAL A 159 7.47 3.27 -8.04
CA VAL A 159 8.11 2.98 -9.34
C VAL A 159 9.54 2.46 -9.13
N ILE A 160 10.27 3.00 -8.16
CA ILE A 160 11.62 2.49 -7.81
C ILE A 160 11.49 1.06 -7.29
N HIS A 161 10.56 0.77 -6.39
CA HIS A 161 10.27 -0.57 -5.90
C HIS A 161 9.99 -1.57 -7.04
N HIS A 162 9.07 -1.26 -7.95
CA HIS A 162 8.80 -2.14 -9.11
C HIS A 162 9.99 -2.33 -10.04
N ALA A 163 10.80 -1.27 -10.25
CA ALA A 163 11.97 -1.32 -11.13
C ALA A 163 13.15 -2.09 -10.51
N HIS A 164 13.25 -2.06 -9.19
CA HIS A 164 14.37 -2.60 -8.43
C HIS A 164 13.98 -3.73 -7.47
N LEU A 165 12.80 -4.34 -7.66
CA LEU A 165 12.27 -5.40 -6.80
C LEU A 165 13.35 -6.43 -6.43
N GLY A 166 13.58 -6.63 -5.15
CA GLY A 166 14.54 -7.60 -4.62
C GLY A 166 16.01 -7.16 -4.70
N SER A 167 16.32 -5.96 -5.22
CA SER A 167 17.68 -5.42 -5.23
C SER A 167 17.94 -4.49 -4.03
N PRO A 168 19.20 -4.15 -3.72
CA PRO A 168 19.54 -3.21 -2.64
C PRO A 168 18.94 -1.79 -2.81
N GLU A 169 18.58 -1.41 -4.04
CA GLU A 169 17.95 -0.14 -4.36
C GLU A 169 16.44 -0.12 -4.12
N ASP A 170 15.83 -1.28 -3.85
CA ASP A 170 14.42 -1.42 -3.53
C ASP A 170 14.13 -0.79 -2.15
N PRO A 171 13.34 0.31 -2.06
CA PRO A 171 13.04 0.95 -0.79
C PRO A 171 12.23 0.05 0.15
N ASP A 172 11.46 -0.89 -0.38
CA ASP A 172 10.61 -1.75 0.43
C ASP A 172 11.40 -2.89 1.09
N ILE A 173 12.47 -3.40 0.45
CA ILE A 173 13.37 -4.37 1.08
C ILE A 173 14.09 -3.75 2.29
N GLN A 174 14.55 -2.49 2.15
CA GLN A 174 15.21 -1.79 3.26
C GLN A 174 14.27 -1.65 4.46
N ARG A 175 13.00 -1.30 4.21
CA ARG A 175 11.97 -1.19 5.24
C ARG A 175 11.61 -2.55 5.83
N TYR A 176 11.49 -3.57 4.99
CA TYR A 176 11.21 -4.95 5.39
C TYR A 176 12.28 -5.48 6.35
N GLU A 177 13.55 -5.25 6.05
CA GLU A 177 14.70 -5.60 6.90
C GLU A 177 14.76 -4.77 8.18
N GLU A 178 14.57 -3.44 8.10
CA GLU A 178 14.59 -2.53 9.25
C GLU A 178 13.61 -2.97 10.34
N PHE A 179 12.39 -3.34 9.94
CA PHE A 179 11.35 -3.77 10.86
C PHE A 179 11.30 -5.29 11.06
N LYS A 180 12.19 -6.05 10.40
CA LYS A 180 12.24 -7.51 10.48
C LYS A 180 10.85 -8.12 10.26
N LEU A 181 10.19 -7.73 9.17
CA LEU A 181 8.80 -8.09 8.91
C LEU A 181 8.63 -9.58 8.64
N GLU A 182 9.66 -10.25 8.12
CA GLU A 182 9.68 -11.69 7.92
C GLU A 182 9.48 -12.49 9.22
N GLU A 183 10.03 -12.00 10.33
CA GLU A 183 9.88 -12.64 11.65
C GLU A 183 8.43 -12.67 12.16
N LEU A 184 7.49 -11.96 11.52
CA LEU A 184 6.07 -11.98 11.88
C LEU A 184 5.35 -13.22 11.36
N THR A 185 5.89 -13.87 10.32
CA THR A 185 5.30 -15.06 9.69
C THR A 185 5.39 -16.26 10.64
N GLY A 186 4.32 -17.05 10.72
CA GLY A 186 4.26 -18.29 11.50
C GLY A 186 4.20 -18.11 13.03
N LEU A 187 4.17 -16.87 13.52
CA LEU A 187 4.09 -16.63 14.97
C LEU A 187 2.76 -17.07 15.58
N ARG A 188 2.80 -17.56 16.81
CA ARG A 188 1.60 -17.79 17.61
C ARG A 188 0.93 -16.45 17.96
N ARG A 189 -0.40 -16.44 18.11
CA ARG A 189 -1.19 -15.21 18.29
C ARG A 189 -0.61 -14.21 19.32
N TRP A 190 -0.22 -14.68 20.51
CA TRP A 190 0.32 -13.81 21.55
C TRP A 190 1.73 -13.30 21.24
N ASP A 191 2.55 -14.10 20.57
CA ASP A 191 3.89 -13.70 20.16
C ASP A 191 3.82 -12.69 19.01
N LEU A 192 2.84 -12.85 18.10
CA LEU A 192 2.54 -11.88 17.06
C LEU A 192 2.09 -10.53 17.65
N VAL A 193 1.16 -10.53 18.60
CA VAL A 193 0.73 -9.29 19.28
C VAL A 193 1.90 -8.57 19.93
N LYS A 194 2.76 -9.32 20.65
CA LYS A 194 3.97 -8.75 21.26
C LYS A 194 4.97 -8.24 20.22
N ALA A 195 5.14 -8.98 19.12
CA ALA A 195 6.07 -8.62 18.05
C ALA A 195 5.63 -7.34 17.32
N ILE A 196 4.33 -7.21 17.01
CA ILE A 196 3.73 -6.00 16.45
C ILE A 196 3.86 -4.84 17.46
N GLY A 197 3.45 -5.04 18.70
CA GLY A 197 3.50 -4.00 19.74
C GLY A 197 4.90 -3.41 19.95
N ARG A 198 5.95 -4.22 19.84
CA ARG A 198 7.35 -3.77 19.94
C ARG A 198 7.79 -2.93 18.73
N ARG A 199 7.33 -3.25 17.53
CA ARG A 199 7.71 -2.58 16.29
C ARG A 199 6.90 -1.31 16.02
N LEU A 200 5.63 -1.30 16.44
CA LEU A 200 4.64 -0.29 16.08
C LEU A 200 5.05 1.15 16.43
N PRO A 201 5.65 1.48 17.58
CA PRO A 201 6.04 2.86 17.90
C PRO A 201 7.06 3.43 16.90
N ARG A 202 8.13 2.65 16.59
CA ARG A 202 9.16 3.07 15.64
C ARG A 202 8.61 3.12 14.21
N TYR A 203 7.78 2.14 13.83
CA TYR A 203 7.10 2.07 12.56
C TYR A 203 6.22 3.30 12.32
N ASN A 204 5.39 3.67 13.30
CA ASN A 204 4.55 4.85 13.24
C ASN A 204 5.36 6.14 13.18
N TRP A 205 6.39 6.25 14.00
CA TRP A 205 7.25 7.42 14.00
C TRP A 205 7.88 7.66 12.63
N GLY A 206 8.44 6.62 12.01
CA GLY A 206 8.99 6.70 10.65
C GLY A 206 7.94 7.15 9.63
N TRP A 207 6.72 6.65 9.72
CA TRP A 207 5.63 7.05 8.85
C TRP A 207 5.25 8.53 9.02
N TYR A 208 5.04 8.96 10.25
CA TYR A 208 4.65 10.35 10.54
C TYR A 208 5.73 11.36 10.16
N THR A 209 6.99 11.03 10.37
CA THR A 209 8.09 11.89 9.92
C THR A 209 8.12 12.00 8.40
N THR A 210 7.90 10.92 7.68
CA THR A 210 7.82 10.91 6.20
C THR A 210 6.66 11.78 5.69
N ILE A 211 5.47 11.67 6.29
CA ILE A 211 4.33 12.55 5.96
C ILE A 211 4.69 14.02 6.22
N GLY A 212 5.28 14.32 7.37
CA GLY A 212 5.67 15.67 7.77
C GLY A 212 6.69 16.33 6.86
N THR A 213 7.45 15.57 6.06
CA THR A 213 8.43 16.14 5.11
C THR A 213 7.81 16.80 3.88
N ASN A 214 6.51 16.59 3.62
CA ASN A 214 5.82 17.20 2.49
C ASN A 214 4.77 18.23 2.96
N PRO A 215 5.16 19.51 3.15
CA PRO A 215 4.27 20.54 3.68
C PRO A 215 3.06 20.80 2.78
N VAL A 216 3.18 20.62 1.46
CA VAL A 216 2.09 20.80 0.52
C VAL A 216 1.02 19.72 0.73
N THR A 217 1.42 18.45 0.85
CA THR A 217 0.49 17.36 1.14
C THR A 217 -0.20 17.58 2.48
N MET A 218 0.53 18.00 3.51
CA MET A 218 -0.02 18.30 4.83
C MET A 218 -1.03 19.44 4.78
N ALA A 219 -0.73 20.54 4.06
CA ALA A 219 -1.63 21.67 3.90
C ALA A 219 -2.92 21.27 3.15
N LEU A 220 -2.80 20.51 2.05
CA LEU A 220 -3.94 20.05 1.27
C LEU A 220 -4.81 19.05 2.05
N SER A 221 -4.22 18.12 2.80
CA SER A 221 -4.94 17.21 3.69
C SER A 221 -5.63 17.99 4.83
N GLY A 222 -4.94 18.94 5.45
CA GLY A 222 -5.53 19.82 6.46
C GLY A 222 -6.71 20.62 5.92
N ALA A 223 -6.58 21.22 4.74
CA ALA A 223 -7.67 21.93 4.07
C ALA A 223 -8.85 21.00 3.75
N TRP A 224 -8.57 19.77 3.29
CA TRP A 224 -9.59 18.76 3.04
C TRP A 224 -10.39 18.42 4.31
N PHE A 225 -9.70 18.15 5.42
CA PHE A 225 -10.34 17.89 6.72
C PHE A 225 -11.13 19.09 7.23
N LEU A 226 -10.60 20.30 7.05
CA LEU A 226 -11.26 21.53 7.45
C LEU A 226 -12.58 21.75 6.68
N VAL A 227 -12.59 21.44 5.38
CA VAL A 227 -13.82 21.52 4.57
C VAL A 227 -14.83 20.46 5.03
N VAL A 228 -14.45 19.20 5.11
CA VAL A 228 -15.38 18.11 5.45
C VAL A 228 -15.95 18.26 6.85
N PHE A 229 -15.11 18.42 7.87
CA PHE A 229 -15.57 18.55 9.26
C PHE A 229 -16.02 19.96 9.61
N GLY A 230 -15.61 20.98 8.86
CA GLY A 230 -16.17 22.32 8.93
C GLY A 230 -17.66 22.35 8.53
N ILE A 231 -18.03 21.67 7.43
CA ILE A 231 -19.43 21.48 7.04
C ILE A 231 -20.22 20.77 8.14
N VAL A 232 -19.67 19.72 8.73
CA VAL A 232 -20.26 19.02 9.88
C VAL A 232 -20.44 19.97 11.08
N GLY A 233 -19.43 20.81 11.34
CA GLY A 233 -19.46 21.79 12.42
C GLY A 233 -20.55 22.85 12.25
N LEU A 234 -20.75 23.32 11.03
CA LEU A 234 -21.84 24.26 10.69
C LEU A 234 -23.22 23.61 10.84
N ALA A 235 -23.34 22.34 10.47
CA ALA A 235 -24.63 21.63 10.51
C ALA A 235 -25.00 21.08 11.90
N ALA A 236 -24.04 20.60 12.69
CA ALA A 236 -24.29 19.86 13.94
C ALA A 236 -23.55 20.40 15.18
N GLY A 237 -22.80 21.49 15.01
CA GLY A 237 -22.00 22.14 16.05
C GLY A 237 -20.52 21.66 16.10
N ALA A 238 -19.63 22.56 16.46
CA ALA A 238 -18.18 22.35 16.46
C ALA A 238 -17.74 21.17 17.36
N GLY A 239 -18.34 21.00 18.54
CA GLY A 239 -18.04 19.88 19.44
C GLY A 239 -18.36 18.53 18.82
N PHE A 240 -19.42 18.40 18.04
CA PHE A 240 -19.77 17.19 17.32
C PHE A 240 -18.78 16.91 16.18
N ALA A 241 -18.42 17.93 15.42
CA ALA A 241 -17.44 17.82 14.36
C ALA A 241 -16.06 17.38 14.90
N LEU A 242 -15.62 17.95 16.01
CA LEU A 242 -14.36 17.56 16.67
C LEU A 242 -14.41 16.11 17.19
N ALA A 243 -15.52 15.67 17.76
CA ALA A 243 -15.70 14.29 18.19
C ALA A 243 -15.68 13.32 17.00
N ALA A 244 -16.34 13.65 15.90
CA ALA A 244 -16.31 12.85 14.68
C ALA A 244 -14.90 12.78 14.08
N TRP A 245 -14.22 13.90 13.96
CA TRP A 245 -12.83 13.96 13.50
C TRP A 245 -11.89 13.17 14.41
N ALA A 246 -12.10 13.20 15.74
CA ALA A 246 -11.30 12.42 16.68
C ALA A 246 -11.42 10.91 16.45
N HIS A 247 -12.61 10.38 16.13
CA HIS A 247 -12.78 8.97 15.75
C HIS A 247 -11.97 8.61 14.50
N TRP A 248 -12.03 9.49 13.47
CA TRP A 248 -11.19 9.31 12.28
C TRP A 248 -9.71 9.28 12.62
N LEU A 249 -9.25 10.30 13.37
CA LEU A 249 -7.84 10.44 13.74
C LEU A 249 -7.34 9.24 14.55
N VAL A 250 -8.12 8.74 15.50
CA VAL A 250 -7.73 7.56 16.32
C VAL A 250 -7.66 6.31 15.45
N GLY A 251 -8.63 6.07 14.55
CA GLY A 251 -8.58 4.95 13.61
C GLY A 251 -7.38 5.01 12.67
N TYR A 252 -7.10 6.20 12.15
CA TYR A 252 -5.95 6.47 11.29
C TYR A 252 -4.62 6.30 12.03
N ALA A 253 -4.51 6.82 13.25
CA ALA A 253 -3.24 6.85 13.97
C ALA A 253 -2.89 5.55 14.71
N LEU A 254 -3.88 4.76 15.13
CA LEU A 254 -3.65 3.58 15.95
C LEU A 254 -3.98 2.26 15.26
N VAL A 255 -5.02 2.22 14.43
CA VAL A 255 -5.49 0.96 13.82
C VAL A 255 -4.90 0.75 12.42
N LEU A 256 -4.96 1.77 11.57
CA LEU A 256 -4.41 1.69 10.21
C LEU A 256 -2.94 1.25 10.18
N PRO A 257 -2.03 1.75 11.04
CA PRO A 257 -0.64 1.32 11.01
C PRO A 257 -0.43 -0.16 11.36
N VAL A 258 -1.28 -0.74 12.20
CA VAL A 258 -1.24 -2.17 12.49
C VAL A 258 -1.60 -2.98 11.25
N ILE A 259 -2.70 -2.58 10.57
CA ILE A 259 -3.16 -3.24 9.34
C ILE A 259 -2.10 -3.10 8.23
N ARG A 260 -1.51 -1.91 8.08
CA ARG A 260 -0.46 -1.63 7.10
C ARG A 260 0.80 -2.45 7.36
N MET A 261 1.29 -2.51 8.61
CA MET A 261 2.47 -3.32 8.97
C MET A 261 2.26 -4.80 8.64
N ILE A 262 1.07 -5.34 8.93
CA ILE A 262 0.70 -6.71 8.55
C ILE A 262 0.68 -6.84 7.03
N GLY A 263 0.10 -5.88 6.32
CA GLY A 263 0.06 -5.86 4.85
C GLY A 263 1.46 -5.91 4.24
N GLU A 264 2.35 -5.01 4.65
CA GLU A 264 3.74 -4.99 4.19
C GLU A 264 4.47 -6.34 4.45
N ALA A 265 4.21 -6.98 5.60
CA ALA A 265 4.77 -8.30 5.91
C ALA A 265 4.15 -9.45 5.07
N GLU A 266 2.98 -9.22 4.46
CA GLU A 266 2.29 -10.22 3.64
C GLU A 266 2.53 -10.07 2.14
N GLU A 267 2.93 -8.90 1.66
CA GLU A 267 3.08 -8.60 0.23
C GLU A 267 4.32 -9.25 -0.38
N HIS A 268 5.42 -9.28 0.37
CA HIS A 268 6.73 -9.70 -0.11
C HIS A 268 7.36 -10.83 0.70
N ARG A 269 8.28 -11.52 0.05
CA ARG A 269 9.25 -12.44 0.64
C ARG A 269 10.56 -12.28 -0.11
N TYR A 270 11.58 -11.75 0.49
CA TYR A 270 12.88 -11.56 -0.14
C TYR A 270 13.79 -12.77 0.11
N LEU A 271 13.27 -13.98 -0.13
CA LEU A 271 14.02 -15.24 -0.01
C LEU A 271 14.83 -15.50 -1.28
N ALA A 272 15.72 -16.47 -1.21
CA ALA A 272 16.56 -16.88 -2.34
C ALA A 272 15.72 -17.17 -3.59
N GLY A 273 15.98 -16.44 -4.65
CA GLY A 273 15.28 -16.52 -5.93
C GLY A 273 15.67 -15.35 -6.81
N ASP A 274 15.19 -15.32 -8.03
CA ASP A 274 15.57 -14.33 -9.04
C ASP A 274 14.41 -13.84 -9.91
N THR A 275 13.16 -14.12 -9.51
CA THR A 275 11.98 -13.71 -10.27
C THR A 275 10.93 -13.05 -9.36
N VAL A 276 9.97 -12.36 -9.98
CA VAL A 276 8.81 -11.78 -9.29
C VAL A 276 8.06 -12.82 -8.43
N PHE A 277 7.94 -14.07 -8.89
CA PHE A 277 7.30 -15.13 -8.10
C PHE A 277 8.03 -15.40 -6.78
N ASN A 278 9.36 -15.29 -6.76
CA ASN A 278 10.14 -15.52 -5.55
C ASN A 278 10.07 -14.34 -4.57
N ALA A 279 9.77 -13.13 -5.05
CA ALA A 279 9.71 -11.92 -4.23
C ALA A 279 8.32 -11.60 -3.68
N THR A 280 7.25 -12.17 -4.25
CA THR A 280 5.88 -11.74 -3.98
C THR A 280 4.98 -12.86 -3.49
N ILE A 281 3.91 -12.51 -2.78
CA ILE A 281 2.94 -13.47 -2.23
C ILE A 281 1.53 -13.06 -2.64
N SER A 282 0.69 -14.04 -2.99
CA SER A 282 -0.73 -13.84 -3.23
C SER A 282 -1.53 -14.19 -1.97
N ASN A 283 -2.18 -13.19 -1.39
CA ASN A 283 -2.96 -13.28 -0.16
C ASN A 283 -4.45 -13.46 -0.48
N VAL A 284 -4.95 -14.70 -0.41
CA VAL A 284 -6.28 -15.07 -0.94
C VAL A 284 -7.33 -15.34 0.14
N GLY A 285 -6.99 -15.22 1.41
CA GLY A 285 -7.90 -15.49 2.54
C GLY A 285 -8.96 -14.41 2.73
N TRP A 286 -10.03 -14.73 3.45
CA TRP A 286 -11.12 -13.80 3.71
C TRP A 286 -10.66 -12.55 4.48
N ALA A 287 -9.96 -12.72 5.61
CA ALA A 287 -9.46 -11.60 6.41
C ALA A 287 -8.46 -10.73 5.62
N GLN A 288 -7.63 -11.36 4.80
CA GLN A 288 -6.70 -10.68 3.92
C GLN A 288 -7.44 -9.83 2.89
N ARG A 289 -8.39 -10.39 2.16
CA ARG A 289 -9.16 -9.68 1.12
C ARG A 289 -10.00 -8.52 1.67
N TRP A 290 -10.56 -8.67 2.88
CA TRP A 290 -11.50 -7.69 3.41
C TRP A 290 -10.89 -6.72 4.40
N VAL A 291 -9.78 -7.07 5.06
CA VAL A 291 -9.19 -6.23 6.13
C VAL A 291 -7.82 -5.73 5.72
N ILE A 292 -6.90 -6.62 5.35
CA ILE A 292 -5.47 -6.29 5.16
C ILE A 292 -5.22 -5.74 3.74
N HIS A 293 -5.78 -6.39 2.72
CA HIS A 293 -5.57 -6.09 1.30
C HIS A 293 -6.89 -5.88 0.56
N PRO A 294 -7.70 -4.86 0.94
CA PRO A 294 -8.93 -4.56 0.22
C PRO A 294 -8.65 -4.24 -1.25
N HIS A 295 -9.69 -4.32 -2.08
CA HIS A 295 -9.64 -4.04 -3.52
C HIS A 295 -8.73 -4.97 -4.34
N GLY A 296 -8.45 -6.18 -3.84
CA GLY A 296 -7.62 -7.16 -4.55
C GLY A 296 -6.11 -6.91 -4.46
N ASP A 297 -5.68 -5.94 -3.65
CA ASP A 297 -4.28 -5.58 -3.40
C ASP A 297 -3.43 -6.79 -2.95
N GLY A 298 -4.05 -7.78 -2.30
CA GLY A 298 -3.39 -9.03 -1.89
C GLY A 298 -3.00 -9.98 -3.02
N LEU A 299 -3.44 -9.75 -4.26
CA LEU A 299 -2.98 -10.50 -5.44
C LEU A 299 -1.66 -9.92 -5.96
N HIS A 300 -0.69 -9.80 -5.06
CA HIS A 300 0.49 -8.98 -5.24
C HIS A 300 1.45 -9.54 -6.31
N THR A 301 1.54 -10.86 -6.46
CA THR A 301 2.29 -11.49 -7.56
C THR A 301 1.76 -11.05 -8.93
N LEU A 302 0.44 -11.11 -9.13
CA LEU A 302 -0.19 -10.67 -10.37
C LEU A 302 0.03 -9.16 -10.60
N HIS A 303 -0.07 -8.36 -9.54
CA HIS A 303 0.17 -6.93 -9.57
C HIS A 303 1.61 -6.60 -10.03
N HIS A 304 2.63 -7.28 -9.51
CA HIS A 304 4.02 -7.10 -9.95
C HIS A 304 4.29 -7.60 -11.37
N LEU A 305 3.60 -8.66 -11.80
CA LEU A 305 3.70 -9.14 -13.18
C LEU A 305 3.07 -8.15 -14.18
N TRP A 306 1.92 -7.56 -13.83
CA TRP A 306 1.17 -6.61 -14.68
C TRP A 306 0.50 -5.52 -13.86
N SER A 307 1.28 -4.57 -13.40
CA SER A 307 0.81 -3.44 -12.58
C SER A 307 -0.22 -2.53 -13.28
N SER A 308 -0.40 -2.70 -14.59
CA SER A 308 -1.45 -2.00 -15.37
C SER A 308 -2.82 -2.69 -15.35
N VAL A 309 -2.97 -3.84 -14.70
CA VAL A 309 -4.26 -4.49 -14.46
C VAL A 309 -4.94 -3.79 -13.28
N PRO A 310 -6.10 -3.10 -13.49
CA PRO A 310 -6.77 -2.40 -12.41
C PRO A 310 -7.30 -3.33 -11.32
N HIS A 311 -7.36 -2.84 -10.09
CA HIS A 311 -7.80 -3.57 -8.89
C HIS A 311 -9.05 -4.42 -9.09
N HIS A 312 -10.03 -3.90 -9.82
CA HIS A 312 -11.30 -4.58 -10.06
C HIS A 312 -11.23 -5.73 -11.06
N GLN A 313 -10.11 -5.89 -11.75
CA GLN A 313 -9.84 -6.99 -12.67
C GLN A 313 -8.87 -8.03 -12.08
N LEU A 314 -8.09 -7.68 -11.05
CA LEU A 314 -7.09 -8.57 -10.47
C LEU A 314 -7.64 -9.94 -10.07
N PRO A 315 -8.79 -10.06 -9.34
CA PRO A 315 -9.32 -11.37 -8.96
C PRO A 315 -9.67 -12.25 -10.16
N ARG A 316 -10.40 -11.66 -11.12
CA ARG A 316 -10.81 -12.38 -12.33
C ARG A 316 -9.62 -12.80 -13.19
N MET A 317 -8.60 -11.92 -13.28
CA MET A 317 -7.41 -12.22 -14.07
C MET A 317 -6.54 -13.29 -13.42
N HIS A 318 -6.44 -13.27 -12.08
CA HIS A 318 -5.74 -14.30 -11.33
C HIS A 318 -6.36 -15.69 -11.54
N GLU A 319 -7.68 -15.80 -11.44
CA GLU A 319 -8.44 -17.02 -11.68
C GLU A 319 -8.26 -17.51 -13.14
N ALA A 320 -8.40 -16.59 -14.11
CA ALA A 320 -8.26 -16.93 -15.51
C ALA A 320 -6.84 -17.41 -15.87
N LEU A 321 -5.79 -16.79 -15.31
CA LEU A 321 -4.42 -17.26 -15.52
C LEU A 321 -4.14 -18.61 -14.86
N ALA A 322 -4.68 -18.84 -13.66
CA ALA A 322 -4.53 -20.12 -12.98
C ALA A 322 -5.18 -21.27 -13.75
N GLU A 323 -6.31 -21.00 -14.43
CA GLU A 323 -7.01 -21.97 -15.28
C GLU A 323 -6.31 -22.18 -16.62
N MET A 324 -5.84 -21.11 -17.27
CA MET A 324 -5.21 -21.19 -18.61
C MET A 324 -3.76 -21.68 -18.57
N ASP A 325 -3.06 -21.51 -17.45
CA ASP A 325 -1.66 -21.87 -17.30
C ASP A 325 -1.37 -22.50 -15.92
N PRO A 326 -1.92 -23.69 -15.65
CA PRO A 326 -1.77 -24.36 -14.37
C PRO A 326 -0.32 -24.79 -14.10
N ASP A 327 0.41 -25.17 -15.15
CA ASP A 327 1.75 -25.77 -15.01
C ASP A 327 2.86 -24.72 -14.79
N THR A 328 2.63 -23.47 -15.18
CA THR A 328 3.61 -22.39 -15.00
C THR A 328 3.13 -21.34 -14.01
N TYR A 329 2.04 -20.63 -14.33
CA TYR A 329 1.54 -19.55 -13.47
C TYR A 329 1.06 -20.08 -12.11
N ALA A 330 0.11 -21.01 -12.12
CA ALA A 330 -0.45 -21.53 -10.87
C ALA A 330 0.59 -22.28 -10.04
N ALA A 331 1.45 -23.07 -10.69
CA ALA A 331 2.51 -23.83 -10.00
C ALA A 331 3.60 -22.95 -9.38
N ALA A 332 3.88 -21.77 -9.96
CA ALA A 332 4.94 -20.87 -9.49
C ALA A 332 4.52 -19.94 -8.36
N ILE A 333 3.23 -19.66 -8.20
CA ILE A 333 2.73 -18.69 -7.23
C ILE A 333 2.98 -19.17 -5.79
N TYR A 334 3.47 -18.23 -4.97
CA TYR A 334 3.42 -18.36 -3.53
C TYR A 334 2.17 -17.68 -2.99
N TRP A 335 1.44 -18.34 -2.09
CA TRP A 335 0.18 -17.86 -1.56
C TRP A 335 -0.06 -18.25 -0.11
N ARG A 336 -0.99 -17.54 0.55
CA ARG A 336 -1.48 -17.85 1.90
C ARG A 336 -2.97 -17.52 2.04
N ARG A 337 -3.66 -18.22 2.95
CA ARG A 337 -5.09 -18.01 3.26
C ARG A 337 -5.35 -17.38 4.60
N ARG A 338 -4.42 -17.51 5.54
CA ARG A 338 -4.54 -16.90 6.86
C ARG A 338 -3.47 -15.82 7.01
N VAL A 339 -3.81 -14.81 7.81
CA VAL A 339 -2.92 -13.69 8.10
C VAL A 339 -1.62 -14.22 8.69
N LEU A 340 -0.50 -13.90 8.04
CA LEU A 340 0.87 -14.25 8.42
C LEU A 340 1.11 -15.75 8.65
N GLU A 341 0.33 -16.63 8.02
CA GLU A 341 0.67 -18.07 7.99
C GLU A 341 1.87 -18.33 7.06
N ASP A 342 2.48 -19.50 7.22
CA ASP A 342 3.53 -19.95 6.31
C ASP A 342 3.03 -19.99 4.86
N VAL A 343 3.89 -19.60 3.93
CA VAL A 343 3.58 -19.55 2.50
C VAL A 343 3.52 -20.95 1.91
N ARG A 344 2.60 -21.15 1.00
CA ARG A 344 2.50 -22.37 0.17
C ARG A 344 2.85 -22.04 -1.27
N GLN A 345 3.37 -22.98 -2.01
CA GLN A 345 3.65 -22.85 -3.43
C GLN A 345 2.69 -23.73 -4.23
N GLY A 346 2.24 -23.21 -5.37
CA GLY A 346 1.26 -23.84 -6.25
C GLY A 346 -0.19 -23.71 -5.74
N LEU A 347 -1.09 -23.33 -6.65
CA LEU A 347 -2.54 -23.16 -6.39
C LEU A 347 -3.28 -24.49 -6.51
#